data_a49bf1f4e5b999d16cff05b337d8bbd7
#
_entry.id   a49bf1f4e5b999d16cff05b337d8bbd7
#
_cell.length_a   1.000
_cell.length_b   1.000
_cell.length_c   1.000
_cell.angle_alpha   90.00
_cell.angle_beta   90.00
_cell.angle_gamma   90.00
#
_symmetry.space_group_name_H-M   'P 1'
#
loop_
_entity.id
_entity.type
_entity.pdbx_description
1 polymer ?
#
loop_
_entity_poly.entity_id
_entity_poly.type
_entity_poly.pdbx_seq_one_letter_code
_entity_poly.pdbx_strand_id
1 'polypeptide(L)'
;RLIVDKKGVLHTEAQRFLKTSLRELPFYSTILSVLAENEPKLNYLFTRTGFSRAKISVYIKNLIQIDVAEKIFSYEPEKRDSVQKGLYGITDSFLQFWYQLIYPNFSDFSIQSPDEFYEAHIKNGLDELAGKAYQKVCREFMELMNQYHHLPAQFERFFSLYGKSGFIPLIANTKEGKLLVGTC
;
A
#
# COMPACT_ATOMS: atom_id res chain seq x y z
N ARG A 1 -10.89 8.46 17.39
CA ARG A 1 -10.87 8.03 18.81
C ARG A 1 -10.32 6.63 19.00
N LEU A 2 -10.71 5.63 18.20
CA LEU A 2 -10.21 4.24 18.38
C LEU A 2 -8.68 4.11 18.27
N ILE A 3 -8.02 4.93 17.47
CA ILE A 3 -6.58 4.88 17.19
C ILE A 3 -5.84 5.98 17.96
N VAL A 4 -6.31 7.22 17.87
CA VAL A 4 -5.60 8.40 18.38
C VAL A 4 -5.72 8.56 19.89
N ASP A 5 -6.84 8.16 20.47
CA ASP A 5 -7.02 8.19 21.92
C ASP A 5 -6.13 7.10 22.60
N LYS A 6 -5.40 7.49 23.65
CA LYS A 6 -4.53 6.57 24.43
C LYS A 6 -5.30 5.38 25.00
N LYS A 7 -6.60 5.52 25.23
CA LYS A 7 -7.50 4.45 25.69
C LYS A 7 -8.14 3.68 24.54
N GLY A 8 -7.88 4.09 23.30
CA GLY A 8 -8.43 3.44 22.10
C GLY A 8 -7.87 2.04 21.90
N VAL A 9 -8.73 1.10 21.55
CA VAL A 9 -8.37 -0.32 21.38
C VAL A 9 -7.30 -0.56 20.30
N LEU A 10 -7.16 0.36 19.33
CA LEU A 10 -6.20 0.29 18.24
C LEU A 10 -4.96 1.19 18.46
N HIS A 11 -4.87 1.88 19.61
CA HIS A 11 -3.79 2.86 19.85
C HIS A 11 -2.39 2.26 19.75
N THR A 12 -2.19 1.04 20.22
CA THR A 12 -0.90 0.33 20.20
C THR A 12 -0.88 -0.84 19.22
N GLU A 13 -1.97 -1.07 18.49
CA GLU A 13 -2.17 -2.31 17.75
C GLU A 13 -1.16 -2.49 16.61
N ALA A 14 -0.82 -1.44 15.86
CA ALA A 14 0.16 -1.54 14.79
C ALA A 14 1.53 -2.02 15.29
N GLN A 15 1.98 -1.46 16.41
CA GLN A 15 3.25 -1.87 17.02
C GLN A 15 3.18 -3.27 17.61
N ARG A 16 2.07 -3.62 18.28
CA ARG A 16 1.85 -4.93 18.89
C ARG A 16 1.84 -6.02 17.81
N PHE A 17 1.08 -5.83 16.75
CA PHE A 17 0.99 -6.76 15.62
C PHE A 17 2.37 -7.05 15.02
N LEU A 18 3.13 -6.00 14.71
CA LEU A 18 4.45 -6.18 14.10
C LEU A 18 5.47 -6.80 15.06
N LYS A 19 5.42 -6.47 16.35
CA LYS A 19 6.32 -7.06 17.37
C LYS A 19 6.13 -8.56 17.52
N THR A 20 4.93 -9.09 17.34
CA THR A 20 4.67 -10.54 17.44
C THR A 20 5.29 -11.32 16.28
N SER A 21 5.43 -10.69 15.11
CA SER A 21 5.87 -11.34 13.88
C SER A 21 7.31 -11.01 13.48
N LEU A 22 7.86 -9.88 13.96
CA LEU A 22 9.14 -9.33 13.49
C LEU A 22 10.07 -8.99 14.67
N ARG A 23 11.34 -9.46 14.57
CA ARG A 23 12.33 -9.25 15.65
C ARG A 23 12.98 -7.88 15.64
N GLU A 24 13.30 -7.33 14.48
CA GLU A 24 14.03 -6.06 14.30
C GLU A 24 13.10 -4.93 13.88
N LEU A 25 12.06 -4.69 14.68
CA LEU A 25 10.99 -3.74 14.37
C LEU A 25 11.44 -2.35 13.88
N PRO A 26 12.51 -1.70 14.40
CA PRO A 26 12.93 -0.39 13.92
C PRO A 26 13.27 -0.38 12.42
N PHE A 27 13.94 -1.43 11.92
CA PHE A 27 14.28 -1.52 10.49
C PHE A 27 13.04 -1.74 9.63
N TYR A 28 12.11 -2.60 10.06
CA TYR A 28 10.83 -2.79 9.37
C TYR A 28 9.99 -1.52 9.37
N SER A 29 9.92 -0.80 10.50
CA SER A 29 9.20 0.47 10.59
C SER A 29 9.76 1.53 9.63
N THR A 30 11.10 1.60 9.49
CA THR A 30 11.72 2.49 8.49
C THR A 30 11.31 2.13 7.07
N ILE A 31 11.26 0.84 6.72
CA ILE A 31 10.83 0.39 5.38
C ILE A 31 9.35 0.67 5.18
N LEU A 32 8.50 0.35 6.15
CA LEU A 32 7.06 0.58 6.09
C LEU A 32 6.72 2.06 5.98
N SER A 33 7.45 2.94 6.69
CA SER A 33 7.28 4.39 6.56
C SER A 33 7.53 4.86 5.12
N VAL A 34 8.56 4.34 4.46
CA VAL A 34 8.85 4.69 3.06
C VAL A 34 7.88 4.01 2.09
N LEU A 35 7.42 2.78 2.37
CA LEU A 35 6.37 2.13 1.57
C LEU A 35 5.03 2.86 1.63
N ALA A 36 4.74 3.53 2.75
CA ALA A 36 3.53 4.33 2.90
C ALA A 36 3.56 5.63 2.09
N GLU A 37 4.72 6.07 1.62
CA GLU A 37 4.88 7.19 0.68
C GLU A 37 4.38 6.79 -0.73
N ASN A 38 4.24 7.78 -1.64
CA ASN A 38 3.61 7.57 -2.95
C ASN A 38 4.49 6.90 -4.03
N GLU A 39 5.75 6.58 -3.74
CA GLU A 39 6.67 6.00 -4.72
C GLU A 39 7.29 4.66 -4.28
N PRO A 40 6.54 3.55 -4.35
CA PRO A 40 6.96 2.25 -3.80
C PRO A 40 7.98 1.49 -4.70
N LYS A 41 8.99 2.17 -5.29
CA LYS A 41 10.05 1.53 -6.09
C LYS A 41 11.22 1.09 -5.21
N LEU A 42 11.85 -0.05 -5.54
CA LEU A 42 12.99 -0.56 -4.79
C LEU A 42 14.16 0.46 -4.71
N ASN A 43 14.42 1.18 -5.78
CA ASN A 43 15.46 2.22 -5.77
C ASN A 43 15.11 3.38 -4.84
N TYR A 44 13.84 3.74 -4.76
CA TYR A 44 13.36 4.76 -3.85
C TYR A 44 13.55 4.32 -2.38
N LEU A 45 13.19 3.08 -2.06
CA LEU A 45 13.45 2.49 -0.74
C LEU A 45 14.93 2.54 -0.38
N PHE A 46 15.82 2.16 -1.32
CA PHE A 46 17.26 2.23 -1.10
C PHE A 46 17.74 3.67 -0.78
N THR A 47 17.29 4.64 -1.58
CA THR A 47 17.71 6.04 -1.40
C THR A 47 17.17 6.64 -0.10
N ARG A 48 15.94 6.34 0.26
CA ARG A 48 15.25 6.92 1.43
C ARG A 48 15.68 6.27 2.75
N THR A 49 15.89 4.95 2.77
CA THR A 49 16.25 4.24 4.01
C THR A 49 17.75 4.22 4.27
N GLY A 50 18.58 4.39 3.27
CA GLY A 50 20.05 4.21 3.36
C GLY A 50 20.46 2.74 3.55
N PHE A 51 19.53 1.78 3.50
CA PHE A 51 19.84 0.36 3.65
C PHE A 51 20.35 -0.23 2.34
N SER A 52 21.23 -1.25 2.42
CA SER A 52 21.67 -1.98 1.23
C SER A 52 20.51 -2.67 0.52
N ARG A 53 20.60 -2.84 -0.81
CA ARG A 53 19.57 -3.52 -1.61
C ARG A 53 19.30 -4.94 -1.12
N ALA A 54 20.35 -5.66 -0.70
CA ALA A 54 20.24 -7.01 -0.14
C ALA A 54 19.40 -6.99 1.15
N LYS A 55 19.67 -6.05 2.05
CA LYS A 55 18.92 -5.89 3.31
C LYS A 55 17.44 -5.59 3.01
N ILE A 56 17.15 -4.60 2.15
CA ILE A 56 15.78 -4.25 1.76
C ILE A 56 15.04 -5.46 1.19
N SER A 57 15.68 -6.22 0.28
CA SER A 57 15.06 -7.39 -0.34
C SER A 57 14.66 -8.45 0.69
N VAL A 58 15.48 -8.69 1.71
CA VAL A 58 15.17 -9.62 2.80
C VAL A 58 14.00 -9.12 3.63
N TYR A 59 14.01 -7.85 4.05
CA TYR A 59 12.94 -7.28 4.87
C TYR A 59 11.61 -7.23 4.13
N ILE A 60 11.61 -6.82 2.85
CA ILE A 60 10.38 -6.83 2.02
C ILE A 60 9.86 -8.24 1.85
N LYS A 61 10.73 -9.24 1.58
CA LYS A 61 10.30 -10.63 1.48
C LYS A 61 9.60 -11.10 2.77
N ASN A 62 10.15 -10.77 3.93
CA ASN A 62 9.54 -11.12 5.21
C ASN A 62 8.18 -10.42 5.41
N LEU A 63 8.07 -9.13 5.03
CA LEU A 63 6.80 -8.40 5.09
C LEU A 63 5.73 -9.00 4.16
N ILE A 64 6.13 -9.49 2.98
CA ILE A 64 5.23 -10.19 2.06
C ILE A 64 4.81 -11.55 2.64
N GLN A 65 5.70 -12.28 3.30
CA GLN A 65 5.38 -13.57 3.90
C GLN A 65 4.35 -13.50 5.04
N ILE A 66 4.24 -12.34 5.70
CA ILE A 66 3.26 -12.11 6.76
C ILE A 66 2.09 -11.23 6.30
N ASP A 67 1.88 -11.10 4.98
CA ASP A 67 0.80 -10.36 4.33
C ASP A 67 0.71 -8.86 4.72
N VAL A 68 1.83 -8.26 5.13
CA VAL A 68 1.93 -6.82 5.46
C VAL A 68 2.27 -5.98 4.23
N ALA A 69 3.00 -6.55 3.29
CA ALA A 69 3.36 -5.89 2.04
C ALA A 69 3.08 -6.79 0.84
N GLU A 70 2.91 -6.16 -0.31
CA GLU A 70 2.73 -6.86 -1.58
C GLU A 70 3.68 -6.31 -2.66
N LYS A 71 3.91 -7.12 -3.69
CA LYS A 71 4.57 -6.69 -4.91
C LYS A 71 3.51 -6.36 -5.94
N ILE A 72 3.50 -5.12 -6.39
CA ILE A 72 2.55 -4.59 -7.36
C ILE A 72 3.21 -4.61 -8.74
N PHE A 73 2.55 -5.22 -9.72
CA PHE A 73 3.02 -5.26 -11.10
C PHE A 73 2.30 -4.19 -11.91
N SER A 74 3.08 -3.33 -12.57
CA SER A 74 2.53 -2.39 -13.54
C SER A 74 2.22 -3.12 -14.85
N TYR A 75 1.14 -2.75 -15.52
CA TYR A 75 0.82 -3.23 -16.86
C TYR A 75 1.90 -2.77 -17.87
N GLU A 76 2.47 -3.71 -18.61
CA GLU A 76 3.40 -3.45 -19.70
C GLU A 76 2.91 -4.21 -20.97
N PRO A 77 2.41 -3.50 -22.01
CA PRO A 77 1.79 -4.16 -23.19
C PRO A 77 2.74 -5.06 -23.97
N GLU A 78 4.04 -4.74 -24.00
CA GLU A 78 5.03 -5.42 -24.85
C GLU A 78 5.77 -6.56 -24.16
N LYS A 79 5.63 -6.72 -22.83
CA LYS A 79 6.39 -7.70 -22.05
C LYS A 79 5.46 -8.53 -21.17
N ARG A 80 5.01 -9.65 -21.71
CA ARG A 80 4.13 -10.60 -20.99
C ARG A 80 4.71 -11.13 -19.65
N ASP A 81 6.05 -11.09 -19.47
CA ASP A 81 6.74 -11.72 -18.35
C ASP A 81 7.83 -10.85 -17.70
N SER A 82 7.86 -9.55 -17.90
CA SER A 82 8.92 -8.74 -17.29
C SER A 82 8.72 -8.56 -15.80
N VAL A 83 9.37 -9.42 -15.05
CA VAL A 83 9.56 -9.40 -13.58
C VAL A 83 10.24 -8.11 -13.07
N GLN A 84 10.57 -7.15 -13.95
CA GLN A 84 11.67 -6.22 -13.69
C GLN A 84 11.35 -4.92 -12.97
N LYS A 85 10.09 -4.50 -12.85
CA LYS A 85 9.78 -3.24 -12.15
C LYS A 85 8.66 -3.46 -11.14
N GLY A 86 8.93 -4.31 -10.15
CA GLY A 86 8.03 -4.45 -9.02
C GLY A 86 7.97 -3.15 -8.24
N LEU A 87 6.78 -2.65 -8.08
CA LEU A 87 6.43 -1.71 -7.05
C LEU A 87 6.08 -2.50 -5.79
N TYR A 88 6.17 -1.86 -4.65
CA TYR A 88 5.81 -2.49 -3.39
C TYR A 88 4.83 -1.59 -2.66
N GLY A 89 3.84 -2.17 -2.02
CA GLY A 89 2.83 -1.46 -1.26
C GLY A 89 2.54 -2.15 0.06
N ILE A 90 1.90 -1.45 0.97
CA ILE A 90 1.36 -2.00 2.21
C ILE A 90 -0.02 -2.57 1.89
N THR A 91 -0.25 -3.83 2.26
CA THR A 91 -1.50 -4.56 2.00
C THR A 91 -2.60 -4.14 2.94
N ASP A 92 -2.27 -3.99 4.22
CA ASP A 92 -3.21 -3.69 5.29
C ASP A 92 -3.49 -2.18 5.39
N SER A 93 -4.77 -1.80 5.28
CA SER A 93 -5.18 -0.39 5.28
C SER A 93 -4.96 0.31 6.63
N PHE A 94 -4.97 -0.43 7.75
CA PHE A 94 -4.66 0.15 9.05
C PHE A 94 -3.16 0.44 9.19
N LEU A 95 -2.30 -0.46 8.71
CA LEU A 95 -0.86 -0.21 8.68
C LEU A 95 -0.49 0.90 7.68
N GLN A 96 -1.19 0.98 6.54
CA GLN A 96 -1.04 2.10 5.60
C GLN A 96 -1.36 3.43 6.29
N PHE A 97 -2.52 3.52 6.96
CA PHE A 97 -2.91 4.70 7.73
C PHE A 97 -1.88 5.04 8.83
N TRP A 98 -1.44 4.02 9.59
CA TRP A 98 -0.48 4.19 10.67
C TRP A 98 0.86 4.76 10.19
N TYR A 99 1.45 4.16 9.16
CA TYR A 99 2.75 4.55 8.66
C TYR A 99 2.73 5.81 7.79
N GLN A 100 1.60 6.16 7.23
CA GLN A 100 1.44 7.40 6.45
C GLN A 100 1.16 8.61 7.34
N LEU A 101 0.33 8.49 8.37
CA LEU A 101 -0.15 9.65 9.14
C LEU A 101 0.33 9.71 10.59
N ILE A 102 0.46 8.56 11.27
CA ILE A 102 0.80 8.53 12.69
C ILE A 102 2.30 8.40 12.91
N TYR A 103 2.93 7.42 12.31
CA TYR A 103 4.33 7.11 12.56
C TYR A 103 5.30 8.28 12.29
N PRO A 104 5.16 9.05 11.20
CA PRO A 104 6.00 10.24 10.95
C PRO A 104 5.86 11.32 12.02
N ASN A 105 4.71 11.37 12.68
CA ASN A 105 4.34 12.38 13.69
C ASN A 105 4.25 11.77 15.10
N PHE A 106 5.03 10.70 15.37
CA PHE A 106 4.86 9.91 16.60
C PHE A 106 5.16 10.70 17.89
N SER A 107 6.02 11.70 17.83
CA SER A 107 6.27 12.61 18.97
C SER A 107 4.98 13.38 19.34
N ASP A 108 4.34 13.98 18.36
CA ASP A 108 3.09 14.73 18.55
C ASP A 108 1.95 13.81 18.99
N PHE A 109 1.88 12.61 18.38
CA PHE A 109 0.92 11.58 18.78
C PHE A 109 1.03 11.20 20.27
N SER A 110 2.23 11.28 20.83
CA SER A 110 2.48 10.93 22.24
C SER A 110 2.07 12.05 23.22
N ILE A 111 2.08 13.30 22.79
CA ILE A 111 1.90 14.47 23.68
C ILE A 111 0.60 15.25 23.45
N GLN A 112 0.11 15.32 22.23
CA GLN A 112 -1.10 16.07 21.89
C GLN A 112 -2.38 15.37 22.34
N SER A 113 -3.45 16.13 22.49
CA SER A 113 -4.78 15.57 22.63
C SER A 113 -5.25 14.89 21.32
N PRO A 114 -6.19 13.94 21.37
CA PRO A 114 -6.70 13.27 20.17
C PRO A 114 -7.25 14.23 19.11
N ASP A 115 -7.92 15.30 19.52
CA ASP A 115 -8.55 16.26 18.60
C ASP A 115 -7.49 17.17 17.95
N GLU A 116 -6.50 17.64 18.71
CA GLU A 116 -5.37 18.42 18.19
C GLU A 116 -4.56 17.60 17.17
N PHE A 117 -4.23 16.36 17.51
CA PHE A 117 -3.49 15.49 16.61
C PHE A 117 -4.27 15.18 15.32
N TYR A 118 -5.57 14.93 15.44
CA TYR A 118 -6.44 14.70 14.29
C TYR A 118 -6.45 15.90 13.32
N GLU A 119 -6.69 17.10 13.83
CA GLU A 119 -6.73 18.33 13.00
C GLU A 119 -5.38 18.63 12.35
N ALA A 120 -4.26 18.41 13.07
CA ALA A 120 -2.92 18.72 12.58
C ALA A 120 -2.39 17.72 11.56
N HIS A 121 -2.62 16.42 11.76
CA HIS A 121 -1.87 15.37 11.04
C HIS A 121 -2.74 14.37 10.27
N ILE A 122 -4.02 14.22 10.59
CA ILE A 122 -4.87 13.18 9.99
C ILE A 122 -5.84 13.74 8.97
N LYS A 123 -6.56 14.78 9.32
CA LYS A 123 -7.70 15.30 8.56
C LYS A 123 -7.41 15.49 7.07
N ASN A 124 -6.30 16.15 6.75
CA ASN A 124 -5.93 16.45 5.37
C ASN A 124 -5.41 15.25 4.57
N GLY A 125 -5.01 14.18 5.25
CA GLY A 125 -4.52 12.94 4.59
C GLY A 125 -5.59 11.87 4.38
N LEU A 126 -6.78 12.04 4.99
CA LEU A 126 -7.83 11.02 4.93
C LEU A 126 -8.40 10.81 3.53
N ASP A 127 -8.60 11.89 2.77
CA ASP A 127 -9.17 11.79 1.42
C ASP A 127 -8.27 11.01 0.47
N GLU A 128 -6.96 11.21 0.57
CA GLU A 128 -5.99 10.45 -0.22
C GLU A 128 -6.01 8.97 0.16
N LEU A 129 -6.01 8.66 1.46
CA LEU A 129 -6.10 7.28 1.95
C LEU A 129 -7.40 6.60 1.57
N ALA A 130 -8.52 7.30 1.70
CA ALA A 130 -9.84 6.81 1.30
C ALA A 130 -9.88 6.55 -0.21
N GLY A 131 -9.30 7.42 -1.03
CA GLY A 131 -9.17 7.23 -2.47
C GLY A 131 -8.37 5.95 -2.82
N LYS A 132 -7.24 5.72 -2.17
CA LYS A 132 -6.45 4.49 -2.37
C LYS A 132 -7.22 3.23 -1.94
N ALA A 133 -7.88 3.28 -0.80
CA ALA A 133 -8.72 2.16 -0.32
C ALA A 133 -9.89 1.90 -1.28
N TYR A 134 -10.54 2.94 -1.78
CA TYR A 134 -11.63 2.83 -2.74
C TYR A 134 -11.17 2.19 -4.05
N GLN A 135 -10.02 2.57 -4.59
CA GLN A 135 -9.45 1.93 -5.79
C GLN A 135 -9.21 0.44 -5.59
N LYS A 136 -8.78 0.01 -4.40
CA LYS A 136 -8.63 -1.41 -4.06
C LYS A 136 -9.99 -2.11 -4.07
N VAL A 137 -10.99 -1.53 -3.43
CA VAL A 137 -12.37 -2.06 -3.42
C VAL A 137 -12.93 -2.15 -4.84
N CYS A 138 -12.74 -1.13 -5.68
CA CYS A 138 -13.17 -1.17 -7.09
C CYS A 138 -12.52 -2.32 -7.86
N ARG A 139 -11.24 -2.56 -7.66
CA ARG A 139 -10.54 -3.69 -8.31
C ARG A 139 -11.11 -5.03 -7.83
N GLU A 140 -11.21 -5.25 -6.53
CA GLU A 140 -11.75 -6.48 -5.95
C GLU A 140 -13.19 -6.73 -6.44
N PHE A 141 -14.00 -5.69 -6.54
CA PHE A 141 -15.35 -5.77 -7.08
C PHE A 141 -15.33 -6.18 -8.57
N MET A 142 -14.46 -5.61 -9.39
CA MET A 142 -14.34 -5.97 -10.80
C MET A 142 -13.84 -7.41 -11.00
N GLU A 143 -12.89 -7.86 -10.17
CA GLU A 143 -12.41 -9.25 -10.17
C GLU A 143 -13.55 -10.21 -9.80
N LEU A 144 -14.35 -9.86 -8.80
CA LEU A 144 -15.52 -10.63 -8.39
C LEU A 144 -16.58 -10.68 -9.51
N MET A 145 -16.92 -9.55 -10.13
CA MET A 145 -17.84 -9.49 -11.27
C MET A 145 -17.35 -10.33 -12.44
N ASN A 146 -16.04 -10.33 -12.72
CA ASN A 146 -15.43 -11.17 -13.73
C ASN A 146 -15.59 -12.66 -13.42
N GLN A 147 -15.34 -13.03 -12.16
CA GLN A 147 -15.47 -14.42 -11.70
C GLN A 147 -16.91 -14.96 -11.90
N TYR A 148 -17.92 -14.13 -11.63
CA TYR A 148 -19.34 -14.48 -11.80
C TYR A 148 -19.89 -14.23 -13.19
N HIS A 149 -19.05 -13.89 -14.19
CA HIS A 149 -19.47 -13.63 -15.58
C HIS A 149 -20.48 -12.47 -15.73
N HIS A 150 -20.42 -11.49 -14.82
CA HIS A 150 -21.27 -10.29 -14.87
C HIS A 150 -20.66 -9.13 -15.68
N LEU A 151 -19.44 -9.28 -16.19
CA LEU A 151 -18.82 -8.31 -17.07
C LEU A 151 -19.14 -8.60 -18.56
N PRO A 152 -19.10 -7.59 -19.45
CA PRO A 152 -19.39 -7.77 -20.87
C PRO A 152 -18.37 -8.65 -21.61
N ALA A 153 -17.24 -8.93 -21.00
CA ALA A 153 -16.21 -9.84 -21.50
C ALA A 153 -15.50 -10.52 -20.33
N GLN A 154 -14.86 -11.67 -20.59
CA GLN A 154 -14.01 -12.33 -19.61
C GLN A 154 -12.59 -11.78 -19.69
N PHE A 155 -12.07 -11.34 -18.55
CA PHE A 155 -10.73 -10.80 -18.41
C PHE A 155 -9.81 -11.82 -17.76
N GLU A 156 -8.56 -11.88 -18.23
CA GLU A 156 -7.56 -12.80 -17.70
C GLU A 156 -6.95 -12.27 -16.39
N ARG A 157 -6.64 -10.97 -16.37
CA ARG A 157 -5.96 -10.32 -15.24
C ARG A 157 -6.37 -8.86 -15.13
N PHE A 158 -6.32 -8.38 -13.90
CA PHE A 158 -6.49 -6.98 -13.55
C PHE A 158 -5.16 -6.40 -13.07
N PHE A 159 -4.83 -5.20 -13.53
CA PHE A 159 -3.57 -4.50 -13.28
C PHE A 159 -3.82 -3.04 -12.93
N SER A 160 -2.76 -2.36 -12.51
CA SER A 160 -2.66 -0.91 -12.55
C SER A 160 -1.51 -0.51 -13.48
N LEU A 161 -1.57 0.68 -14.05
CA LEU A 161 -0.46 1.25 -14.83
C LEU A 161 0.20 2.37 -14.04
N TYR A 162 1.49 2.22 -13.80
CA TYR A 162 2.35 3.25 -13.19
C TYR A 162 3.28 3.78 -14.28
N GLY A 163 2.85 4.84 -14.99
CA GLY A 163 3.59 5.47 -16.06
C GLY A 163 4.34 6.73 -15.63
N LYS A 164 5.20 7.23 -16.50
CA LYS A 164 5.88 8.54 -16.30
C LYS A 164 4.88 9.70 -16.34
N SER A 165 3.80 9.56 -17.07
CA SER A 165 2.77 10.57 -17.31
C SER A 165 1.55 10.45 -16.39
N GLY A 166 1.50 9.43 -15.52
CA GLY A 166 0.37 9.26 -14.61
C GLY A 166 0.15 7.83 -14.15
N PHE A 167 -0.90 7.65 -13.37
CA PHE A 167 -1.35 6.41 -12.79
C PHE A 167 -2.75 6.07 -13.30
N ILE A 168 -2.97 4.83 -13.73
CA ILE A 168 -4.29 4.29 -14.06
C ILE A 168 -4.57 3.15 -13.08
N PRO A 169 -5.58 3.28 -12.22
CA PRO A 169 -5.82 2.33 -11.13
C PRO A 169 -6.30 0.97 -11.61
N LEU A 170 -7.02 0.91 -12.74
CA LEU A 170 -7.62 -0.32 -13.23
C LEU A 170 -7.39 -0.50 -14.73
N ILE A 171 -6.68 -1.56 -15.08
CA ILE A 171 -6.57 -2.07 -16.45
C ILE A 171 -6.84 -3.57 -16.41
N ALA A 172 -7.62 -4.07 -17.34
CA ALA A 172 -7.81 -5.49 -17.52
C ALA A 172 -7.70 -5.87 -19.01
N ASN A 173 -7.18 -7.06 -19.29
CA ASN A 173 -7.06 -7.58 -20.65
C ASN A 173 -7.85 -8.87 -20.85
N THR A 174 -8.43 -9.03 -22.03
CA THR A 174 -9.01 -10.29 -22.49
C THR A 174 -7.96 -11.14 -23.20
N LYS A 175 -8.25 -12.43 -23.40
CA LYS A 175 -7.42 -13.33 -24.23
C LYS A 175 -7.23 -12.82 -25.67
N GLU A 176 -8.21 -12.12 -26.18
CA GLU A 176 -8.24 -11.54 -27.53
C GLU A 176 -7.48 -10.22 -27.64
N GLY A 177 -6.88 -9.74 -26.55
CA GLY A 177 -6.12 -8.48 -26.51
C GLY A 177 -6.95 -7.22 -26.34
N LYS A 178 -8.26 -7.31 -26.07
CA LYS A 178 -9.09 -6.15 -25.74
C LYS A 178 -8.73 -5.66 -24.35
N LEU A 179 -8.71 -4.34 -24.18
CA LEU A 179 -8.41 -3.71 -22.89
C LEU A 179 -9.67 -3.04 -22.32
N LEU A 180 -9.87 -3.22 -21.03
CA LEU A 180 -10.73 -2.39 -20.21
C LEU A 180 -9.85 -1.43 -19.43
N VAL A 181 -10.19 -0.16 -19.40
CA VAL A 181 -9.50 0.88 -18.64
C VAL A 181 -10.53 1.57 -17.78
N GLY A 182 -10.25 1.68 -16.48
CA GLY A 182 -11.13 2.29 -15.49
C GLY A 182 -10.38 3.26 -14.58
N THR A 183 -11.11 4.29 -14.16
CA THR A 183 -10.71 5.22 -13.10
C THR A 183 -11.76 5.19 -12.00
N CYS A 184 -11.34 5.40 -10.76
CA CYS A 184 -12.23 5.55 -9.62
C CYS A 184 -12.04 6.93 -9.00
#